data_85999b966a7e87da19384d1df2682353
#
_entry.id   85999b966a7e87da19384d1df2682353
#
_cell.length_a   1.000
_cell.length_b   1.000
_cell.length_c   1.000
_cell.angle_alpha   90.00
_cell.angle_beta   90.00
_cell.angle_gamma   90.00
#
_symmetry.space_group_name_H-M   'P 1'
#
loop_
_entity.id
_entity.type
_entity.pdbx_description
1 polymer ?
#
loop_
_entity_poly.entity_id
_entity_poly.type
_entity_poly.pdbx_seq_one_letter_code
_entity_poly.pdbx_strand_id
1 'polypeptide(L)'
;MSEQAEVHPPRINCVFICGGVWHDMDFARLEVLKLLAEDPAIRTRVFEDYENLDAIRDADILITYTCDVTPSLKAQEALRDWLQSGGRWYALHGTNSVLRFLTDGPNKDLWDAPRWAPL
;
A
#
# COMPACT_ATOMS: atom_id res chain seq x y z
N MET A 1 -38.25 -18.73 18.92
CA MET A 1 -36.94 -18.14 19.28
C MET A 1 -36.49 -17.20 18.19
N SER A 2 -36.48 -15.94 18.49
CA SER A 2 -35.90 -14.99 17.56
C SER A 2 -34.38 -15.14 17.62
N GLU A 3 -33.80 -15.59 16.54
CA GLU A 3 -32.35 -15.46 16.38
C GLU A 3 -32.02 -13.97 16.31
N GLN A 4 -31.37 -13.49 17.34
CA GLN A 4 -30.78 -12.16 17.26
C GLN A 4 -29.65 -12.22 16.25
N ALA A 5 -29.77 -11.46 15.18
CA ALA A 5 -28.65 -11.29 14.26
C ALA A 5 -27.43 -10.82 15.07
N GLU A 6 -26.32 -11.54 14.98
CA GLU A 6 -25.06 -11.08 15.55
C GLU A 6 -24.72 -9.71 14.96
N VAL A 7 -24.76 -8.69 15.81
CA VAL A 7 -24.33 -7.36 15.40
C VAL A 7 -22.82 -7.29 15.58
N HIS A 8 -22.10 -7.46 14.51
CA HIS A 8 -20.68 -7.20 14.53
C HIS A 8 -20.42 -5.69 14.46
N PRO A 9 -19.49 -5.17 15.27
CA PRO A 9 -19.11 -3.77 15.12
C PRO A 9 -18.59 -3.52 13.69
N PRO A 10 -18.79 -2.32 13.14
CA PRO A 10 -18.24 -1.96 11.84
C PRO A 10 -16.74 -2.24 11.81
N ARG A 11 -16.27 -2.90 10.77
CA ARG A 11 -14.85 -3.18 10.59
C ARG A 11 -14.19 -2.08 9.76
N ILE A 12 -12.98 -1.78 10.13
CA ILE A 12 -12.11 -0.88 9.37
C ILE A 12 -11.32 -1.75 8.40
N ASN A 13 -11.54 -1.55 7.10
CA ASN A 13 -10.81 -2.26 6.07
C ASN A 13 -9.45 -1.61 5.85
N CYS A 14 -8.40 -2.31 6.24
CA CYS A 14 -7.03 -1.88 6.05
C CYS A 14 -6.39 -2.73 4.94
N VAL A 15 -5.81 -2.07 3.95
CA VAL A 15 -4.94 -2.72 2.97
C VAL A 15 -3.50 -2.38 3.31
N PHE A 16 -2.69 -3.40 3.51
CA PHE A 16 -1.26 -3.24 3.75
C PHE A 16 -0.48 -3.80 2.56
N ILE A 17 0.22 -2.92 1.86
CA ILE A 17 1.10 -3.30 0.76
C ILE A 17 2.53 -3.29 1.28
N CYS A 18 3.15 -4.46 1.29
CA CYS A 18 4.50 -4.65 1.79
C CYS A 18 5.26 -5.55 0.82
N GLY A 19 6.23 -4.99 0.14
CA GLY A 19 6.98 -5.73 -0.86
C GLY A 19 8.10 -4.94 -1.48
N GLY A 20 8.88 -5.61 -2.31
CA GLY A 20 10.00 -5.00 -3.01
C GLY A 20 11.35 -5.56 -2.55
N VAL A 21 12.39 -4.74 -2.69
CA VAL A 21 13.77 -5.17 -2.52
C VAL A 21 14.50 -4.29 -1.51
N TRP A 22 15.70 -4.72 -1.10
CA TRP A 22 16.68 -4.02 -0.25
C TRP A 22 16.28 -3.79 1.22
N HIS A 23 15.11 -4.20 1.63
CA HIS A 23 14.65 -4.11 3.02
C HIS A 23 14.16 -5.48 3.51
N ASP A 24 14.15 -5.66 4.82
CA ASP A 24 13.57 -6.85 5.43
C ASP A 24 12.05 -6.72 5.45
N MET A 25 11.44 -7.10 4.33
CA MET A 25 9.98 -6.99 4.15
C MET A 25 9.22 -7.93 5.08
N ASP A 26 9.75 -9.11 5.37
CA ASP A 26 9.10 -10.06 6.25
C ASP A 26 9.06 -9.56 7.69
N PHE A 27 10.14 -8.97 8.16
CA PHE A 27 10.18 -8.35 9.49
C PHE A 27 9.19 -7.19 9.58
N ALA A 28 9.19 -6.29 8.59
CA ALA A 28 8.29 -5.15 8.55
C ALA A 28 6.83 -5.60 8.51
N ARG A 29 6.53 -6.59 7.68
CA ARG A 29 5.18 -7.17 7.57
C ARG A 29 4.71 -7.72 8.90
N LEU A 30 5.54 -8.50 9.57
CA LEU A 30 5.22 -9.08 10.87
C LEU A 30 4.95 -7.99 11.91
N GLU A 31 5.82 -7.00 12.03
CA GLU A 31 5.69 -5.95 13.04
C GLU A 31 4.46 -5.07 12.81
N VAL A 32 4.18 -4.69 11.59
CA VAL A 32 2.99 -3.89 11.25
C VAL A 32 1.71 -4.70 11.50
N LEU A 33 1.69 -5.97 11.11
CA LEU A 33 0.52 -6.84 11.34
C LEU A 33 0.25 -7.05 12.84
N LYS A 34 1.28 -7.20 13.65
CA LYS A 34 1.14 -7.28 15.11
C LYS A 34 0.50 -6.01 15.68
N LEU A 35 0.95 -4.86 15.21
CA LEU A 35 0.39 -3.58 15.63
C LEU A 35 -1.08 -3.44 15.22
N LEU A 36 -1.41 -3.77 13.99
CA LEU A 36 -2.79 -3.70 13.51
C LEU A 36 -3.71 -4.70 14.22
N ALA A 37 -3.17 -5.85 14.61
CA ALA A 37 -3.94 -6.87 15.32
C ALA A 37 -4.32 -6.48 16.76
N GLU A 38 -3.75 -5.42 17.31
CA GLU A 38 -4.12 -4.92 18.62
C GLU A 38 -5.57 -4.38 18.67
N ASP A 39 -6.09 -3.95 17.52
CA ASP A 39 -7.48 -3.48 17.41
C ASP A 39 -8.30 -4.50 16.61
N PRO A 40 -9.23 -5.22 17.27
CA PRO A 40 -10.03 -6.24 16.58
C PRO A 40 -11.02 -5.67 15.55
N ALA A 41 -11.25 -4.37 15.54
CA ALA A 41 -12.07 -3.73 14.52
C ALA A 41 -11.35 -3.63 13.17
N ILE A 42 -10.02 -3.68 13.16
CA ILE A 42 -9.24 -3.57 11.92
C ILE A 42 -9.17 -4.94 11.25
N ARG A 43 -9.65 -4.99 10.02
CA ARG A 43 -9.48 -6.13 9.13
C ARG A 43 -8.40 -5.80 8.12
N THR A 44 -7.27 -6.52 8.20
CA THR A 44 -6.12 -6.26 7.33
C THR A 44 -6.02 -7.31 6.24
N ARG A 45 -5.81 -6.83 5.02
CA ARG A 45 -5.45 -7.65 3.84
C ARG A 45 -4.08 -7.20 3.37
N VAL A 46 -3.21 -8.17 3.07
CA VAL A 46 -1.81 -7.90 2.70
C VAL A 46 -1.59 -8.24 1.24
N PHE A 47 -0.92 -7.34 0.54
CA PHE A 47 -0.48 -7.52 -0.84
C PHE A 47 0.98 -7.10 -0.96
N GLU A 48 1.65 -7.54 -2.02
CA GLU A 48 3.04 -7.20 -2.29
C GLU A 48 3.20 -6.09 -3.34
N ASP A 49 2.11 -5.74 -4.02
CA ASP A 49 2.08 -4.69 -5.03
C ASP A 49 0.76 -3.92 -4.98
N TYR A 50 0.60 -2.97 -5.89
CA TYR A 50 -0.55 -2.07 -5.95
C TYR A 50 -1.63 -2.54 -6.94
N GLU A 51 -1.57 -3.77 -7.44
CA GLU A 51 -2.39 -4.18 -8.59
C GLU A 51 -3.75 -4.77 -8.21
N ASN A 52 -4.04 -4.98 -6.93
CA ASN A 52 -5.39 -5.33 -6.50
C ASN A 52 -6.23 -4.06 -6.30
N LEU A 53 -6.78 -3.56 -7.40
CA LEU A 53 -7.48 -2.28 -7.41
C LEU A 53 -8.79 -2.32 -6.62
N ASP A 54 -9.49 -3.46 -6.65
CA ASP A 54 -10.74 -3.60 -5.91
C ASP A 54 -10.50 -3.51 -4.40
N ALA A 55 -9.44 -4.14 -3.91
CA ALA A 55 -9.07 -4.06 -2.49
C ALA A 55 -8.73 -2.63 -2.08
N ILE A 56 -8.02 -1.89 -2.94
CA ILE A 56 -7.66 -0.48 -2.67
C ILE A 56 -8.93 0.38 -2.64
N ARG A 57 -9.83 0.20 -3.59
CA ARG A 57 -11.09 0.97 -3.64
C ARG A 57 -11.96 0.72 -2.42
N ASP A 58 -11.96 -0.49 -1.89
CA ASP A 58 -12.75 -0.87 -0.72
C ASP A 58 -12.07 -0.54 0.62
N ALA A 59 -10.83 -0.09 0.60
CA ALA A 59 -10.08 0.20 1.81
C ALA A 59 -10.53 1.51 2.47
N ASP A 60 -10.56 1.50 3.79
CA ASP A 60 -10.68 2.71 4.60
C ASP A 60 -9.30 3.33 4.84
N ILE A 61 -8.29 2.47 5.01
CA ILE A 61 -6.90 2.86 5.25
C ILE A 61 -5.99 2.03 4.35
N LEU A 62 -5.03 2.69 3.75
CA LEU A 62 -3.94 2.07 3.02
C LEU A 62 -2.62 2.33 3.75
N ILE A 63 -1.91 1.27 4.06
CA ILE A 63 -0.55 1.35 4.62
C ILE A 63 0.40 0.73 3.60
N THR A 64 1.49 1.41 3.31
CA THR A 64 2.49 0.90 2.37
C THR A 64 3.87 0.95 2.98
N TYR A 65 4.59 -0.14 2.81
CA TYR A 65 6.03 -0.24 3.06
C TYR A 65 6.62 -0.98 1.87
N THR A 66 7.05 -0.23 0.88
CA THR A 66 7.55 -0.79 -0.38
C THR A 66 8.89 -0.17 -0.73
N CYS A 67 9.68 -0.91 -1.51
CA CYS A 67 10.90 -0.39 -2.08
C CYS A 67 11.05 -0.94 -3.49
N ASP A 68 11.19 -0.04 -4.46
CA ASP A 68 11.28 -0.35 -5.89
C ASP A 68 10.03 -1.07 -6.44
N VAL A 69 8.86 -0.73 -5.91
CA VAL A 69 7.57 -1.19 -6.43
C VAL A 69 6.84 -0.01 -7.05
N THR A 70 6.65 -0.06 -8.36
CA THR A 70 5.93 0.97 -9.12
C THR A 70 4.51 0.52 -9.40
N PRO A 71 3.48 1.25 -8.98
CA PRO A 71 2.12 0.98 -9.40
C PRO A 71 1.99 1.10 -10.92
N SER A 72 1.17 0.26 -11.54
CA SER A 72 0.76 0.46 -12.93
C SER A 72 0.02 1.78 -13.09
N LEU A 73 -0.12 2.27 -14.30
CA LEU A 73 -0.87 3.50 -14.56
C LEU A 73 -2.31 3.40 -14.04
N LYS A 74 -2.97 2.26 -14.25
CA LYS A 74 -4.30 2.00 -13.70
C LYS A 74 -4.33 2.04 -12.17
N ALA A 75 -3.32 1.48 -11.54
CA ALA A 75 -3.20 1.51 -10.08
C ALA A 75 -3.00 2.94 -9.56
N GLN A 76 -2.17 3.74 -10.24
CA GLN A 76 -1.97 5.14 -9.89
C GLN A 76 -3.26 5.95 -10.01
N GLU A 77 -4.02 5.74 -11.06
CA GLU A 77 -5.33 6.38 -11.25
C GLU A 77 -6.33 5.95 -10.16
N ALA A 78 -6.36 4.66 -9.83
CA ALA A 78 -7.22 4.15 -8.76
C ALA A 78 -6.84 4.73 -7.39
N LEU A 79 -5.55 4.85 -7.10
CA LEU A 79 -5.04 5.48 -5.87
C LEU A 79 -5.44 6.95 -5.80
N ARG A 80 -5.27 7.67 -6.90
CA ARG A 80 -5.67 9.08 -6.99
C ARG A 80 -7.16 9.24 -6.70
N ASP A 81 -8.00 8.47 -7.38
CA ASP A 81 -9.45 8.56 -7.24
C ASP A 81 -9.88 8.17 -5.82
N TRP A 82 -9.26 7.16 -5.24
CA TRP A 82 -9.51 6.74 -3.87
C TRP A 82 -9.12 7.83 -2.86
N LEU A 83 -7.97 8.47 -3.03
CA LEU A 83 -7.54 9.59 -2.19
C LEU A 83 -8.49 10.77 -2.30
N GLN A 84 -8.92 11.12 -3.52
CA GLN A 84 -9.86 12.20 -3.75
C GLN A 84 -11.23 11.93 -3.14
N SER A 85 -11.63 10.67 -3.01
CA SER A 85 -12.87 10.27 -2.35
C SER A 85 -12.77 10.17 -0.83
N GLY A 86 -11.63 10.49 -0.23
CA GLY A 86 -11.43 10.53 1.21
C GLY A 86 -10.62 9.39 1.79
N GLY A 87 -9.97 8.59 0.96
CA GLY A 87 -9.07 7.53 1.40
C GLY A 87 -7.89 8.08 2.21
N ARG A 88 -7.43 7.31 3.16
CA ARG A 88 -6.30 7.68 4.04
C ARG A 88 -5.12 6.77 3.77
N TRP A 89 -4.03 7.35 3.33
CA TRP A 89 -2.81 6.63 2.98
C TRP A 89 -1.69 6.93 3.95
N TYR A 90 -1.19 5.88 4.59
CA TYR A 90 -0.04 5.93 5.47
C TYR A 90 1.17 5.35 4.73
N ALA A 91 1.95 6.21 4.10
CA ALA A 91 3.13 5.81 3.33
C ALA A 91 4.35 5.78 4.25
N LEU A 92 4.83 4.58 4.53
CA LEU A 92 6.04 4.38 5.33
C LEU A 92 7.29 4.52 4.45
N HIS A 93 8.46 4.48 5.08
CA HIS A 93 9.74 4.61 4.41
C HIS A 93 9.85 3.71 3.17
N GLY A 94 10.35 4.27 2.08
CA GLY A 94 10.58 3.53 0.84
C GLY A 94 9.39 3.47 -0.12
N THR A 95 8.20 3.90 0.29
CA THR A 95 6.97 3.79 -0.52
C THR A 95 7.14 4.34 -1.94
N ASN A 96 7.77 5.49 -2.09
CA ASN A 96 8.01 6.12 -3.39
C ASN A 96 9.47 5.98 -3.86
N SER A 97 10.24 5.12 -3.22
CA SER A 97 11.62 4.86 -3.64
C SER A 97 11.63 3.86 -4.79
N VAL A 98 11.48 4.38 -5.98
CA VAL A 98 11.65 3.65 -7.22
C VAL A 98 12.88 4.21 -7.89
N LEU A 99 13.94 3.38 -7.95
CA LEU A 99 15.23 3.82 -8.43
C LEU A 99 15.55 3.11 -9.76
N ARG A 100 16.05 3.89 -10.70
CA ARG A 100 16.54 3.39 -11.99
C ARG A 100 17.98 3.79 -12.17
N PHE A 101 18.84 2.81 -12.40
CA PHE A 101 20.23 3.07 -12.73
C PHE A 101 20.33 3.42 -14.21
N LEU A 102 20.90 4.56 -14.51
CA LEU A 102 21.00 5.06 -15.88
C LEU A 102 22.27 4.49 -16.54
N THR A 103 22.09 3.84 -17.68
CA THR A 103 23.17 3.19 -18.40
C THR A 103 23.66 3.99 -19.61
N ASP A 104 22.94 5.05 -19.96
CA ASP A 104 23.26 5.92 -21.12
C ASP A 104 22.89 7.38 -20.84
N GLY A 105 23.21 8.25 -21.76
CA GLY A 105 22.89 9.67 -21.69
C GLY A 105 23.81 10.47 -20.78
N PRO A 106 23.50 11.78 -20.57
CA PRO A 106 24.35 12.69 -19.83
C PRO A 106 24.47 12.37 -18.32
N ASN A 107 23.50 11.63 -17.79
CA ASN A 107 23.49 11.21 -16.38
C ASN A 107 23.83 9.73 -16.21
N LYS A 108 24.53 9.15 -17.16
CA LYS A 108 25.03 7.77 -17.07
C LYS A 108 25.75 7.53 -15.75
N ASP A 109 25.55 6.36 -15.18
CA ASP A 109 26.11 5.90 -13.92
C ASP A 109 25.51 6.61 -12.67
N LEU A 110 24.44 7.36 -12.84
CA LEU A 110 23.65 7.92 -11.75
C LEU A 110 22.33 7.16 -11.59
N TRP A 111 21.73 7.36 -10.44
CA TRP A 111 20.38 6.84 -10.15
C TRP A 111 19.34 7.91 -10.45
N ASP A 112 18.20 7.46 -10.98
CA ASP A 112 17.03 8.29 -11.19
C ASP A 112 15.87 7.77 -10.34
N ALA A 113 15.05 8.69 -9.87
CA ALA A 113 13.84 8.40 -9.11
C ALA A 113 12.62 8.90 -9.89
N PRO A 114 12.06 8.08 -10.80
CA PRO A 114 10.93 8.51 -11.61
C PRO A 114 9.70 8.84 -10.75
N ARG A 115 8.94 9.83 -11.20
CA ARG A 115 7.70 10.25 -10.53
C ARG A 115 6.52 9.41 -10.98
N TRP A 116 5.58 9.23 -10.09
CA TRP A 116 4.28 8.64 -10.37
C TRP A 116 3.35 9.77 -10.83
N ALA A 117 3.32 10.03 -12.13
CA ALA A 117 2.71 11.24 -12.67
C ALA A 117 1.21 11.46 -12.35
N PRO A 118 0.34 10.42 -12.24
CA PRO A 118 -1.05 10.61 -11.83
C PRO A 118 -1.26 10.96 -10.35
N LEU A 119 -0.25 10.75 -9.49
CA LEU A 119 -0.36 10.97 -8.03
C LEU A 119 0.22 12.30 -7.57
#